data_e4bbffbbbeb71c202f84ad04c706c466
#
_entry.id   e4bbffbbbeb71c202f84ad04c706c466
#
_cell.length_a   1.000
_cell.length_b   1.000
_cell.length_c   1.000
_cell.angle_alpha   90.00
_cell.angle_beta   90.00
_cell.angle_gamma   90.00
#
_symmetry.space_group_name_H-M   'P 1'
#
loop_
_entity.id
_entity.type
_entity.pdbx_description
1 polymer ?
#
loop_
_entity_poly.entity_id
_entity_poly.type
_entity_poly.pdbx_seq_one_letter_code
_entity_poly.pdbx_strand_id
1 'polypeptide(L)'
;MKTLVRIGICAAVALAAVALSANSSRAQGVPHYEPDLSWPKPLPDHWILGGLGGLCVDAQDHVLILNRQDVLPGELDAGRLAPPLIEFDPAGNVVHSWGDPKLLDARLHSCHFDKDGNVWIASAPSGMVQKYTHDGS
;
A
#
# COMPACT_ATOMS: atom_id res chain seq x y z
N MET A 1 -22.73 -21.45 60.12
CA MET A 1 -22.35 -22.31 58.97
C MET A 1 -22.80 -21.79 57.58
N LYS A 2 -23.98 -21.21 57.41
CA LYS A 2 -24.47 -20.72 56.08
C LYS A 2 -23.67 -19.54 55.47
N THR A 3 -23.09 -18.67 56.29
CA THR A 3 -22.33 -17.49 55.84
C THR A 3 -20.95 -17.85 55.29
N LEU A 4 -20.26 -18.81 55.86
CA LEU A 4 -18.95 -19.25 55.40
C LEU A 4 -19.00 -19.96 54.05
N VAL A 5 -20.08 -20.70 53.76
CA VAL A 5 -20.29 -21.32 52.44
C VAL A 5 -20.47 -20.33 51.34
N ARG A 6 -21.18 -19.21 51.57
CA ARG A 6 -21.42 -18.15 50.61
C ARG A 6 -20.13 -17.39 50.24
N ILE A 7 -19.23 -17.14 51.19
CA ILE A 7 -17.96 -16.47 50.97
C ILE A 7 -17.04 -17.36 50.11
N GLY A 8 -17.02 -18.68 50.39
CA GLY A 8 -16.21 -19.64 49.60
C GLY A 8 -16.65 -19.71 48.13
N ILE A 9 -17.95 -19.69 47.87
CA ILE A 9 -18.48 -19.76 46.48
C ILE A 9 -18.15 -18.47 45.72
N CYS A 10 -18.28 -17.29 46.31
CA CYS A 10 -17.91 -16.02 45.66
C CYS A 10 -16.42 -15.93 45.35
N ALA A 11 -15.55 -16.41 46.25
CA ALA A 11 -14.09 -16.41 45.99
C ALA A 11 -13.70 -17.39 44.87
N ALA A 12 -14.33 -18.57 44.78
CA ALA A 12 -14.08 -19.53 43.73
C ALA A 12 -14.53 -19.01 42.33
N VAL A 13 -15.67 -18.32 42.26
CA VAL A 13 -16.16 -17.72 41.00
C VAL A 13 -15.27 -16.56 40.56
N ALA A 14 -14.77 -15.73 41.47
CA ALA A 14 -13.84 -14.67 41.13
C ALA A 14 -12.50 -15.19 40.61
N LEU A 15 -11.96 -16.24 41.20
CA LEU A 15 -10.74 -16.89 40.73
C LEU A 15 -10.91 -17.54 39.35
N ALA A 16 -12.07 -18.15 39.07
CA ALA A 16 -12.37 -18.71 37.76
C ALA A 16 -12.51 -17.62 36.67
N ALA A 17 -13.10 -16.47 36.99
CA ALA A 17 -13.22 -15.34 36.06
C ALA A 17 -11.85 -14.74 35.69
N VAL A 18 -10.91 -14.62 36.64
CA VAL A 18 -9.55 -14.15 36.38
C VAL A 18 -8.75 -15.17 35.53
N ALA A 19 -8.94 -16.46 35.73
CA ALA A 19 -8.28 -17.49 34.92
C ALA A 19 -8.80 -17.51 33.46
N LEU A 20 -10.08 -17.23 33.22
CA LEU A 20 -10.62 -17.10 31.86
C LEU A 20 -10.12 -15.85 31.13
N SER A 21 -9.87 -14.76 31.85
CA SER A 21 -9.36 -13.51 31.26
C SER A 21 -7.88 -13.61 30.85
N ALA A 22 -7.10 -14.49 31.49
CA ALA A 22 -5.67 -14.66 31.21
C ALA A 22 -5.40 -15.43 29.91
N ASN A 23 -6.39 -16.11 29.32
CA ASN A 23 -6.23 -16.91 28.11
C ASN A 23 -6.46 -16.17 26.80
N SER A 24 -6.74 -14.86 26.82
CA SER A 24 -7.06 -14.08 25.61
C SER A 24 -5.86 -13.46 24.90
N SER A 25 -4.66 -13.62 25.42
CA SER A 25 -3.43 -13.15 24.78
C SER A 25 -2.71 -14.32 24.08
N ARG A 26 -3.39 -14.99 23.14
CA ARG A 26 -2.65 -15.72 22.13
C ARG A 26 -1.94 -14.69 21.28
N ALA A 27 -0.63 -14.54 21.46
CA ALA A 27 0.20 -13.81 20.51
C ALA A 27 -0.11 -14.38 19.11
N GLN A 28 -0.74 -13.56 18.26
CA GLN A 28 -0.81 -13.89 16.84
C GLN A 28 0.63 -14.10 16.39
N GLY A 29 0.91 -15.25 15.80
CA GLY A 29 2.23 -15.54 15.25
C GLY A 29 2.62 -14.43 14.27
N VAL A 30 3.90 -14.17 14.14
CA VAL A 30 4.41 -13.22 13.14
C VAL A 30 3.89 -13.65 11.77
N PRO A 31 3.24 -12.77 11.00
CA PRO A 31 2.79 -13.11 9.66
C PRO A 31 3.97 -13.60 8.82
N HIS A 32 3.78 -14.67 8.10
CA HIS A 32 4.74 -15.14 7.11
C HIS A 32 4.30 -14.66 5.74
N TYR A 33 5.21 -14.00 5.01
CA TYR A 33 4.94 -13.45 3.69
C TYR A 33 5.81 -14.16 2.66
N GLU A 34 5.22 -14.45 1.52
CA GLU A 34 5.91 -14.98 0.34
C GLU A 34 5.68 -14.02 -0.84
N PRO A 35 6.69 -13.79 -1.71
CA PRO A 35 6.51 -12.95 -2.89
C PRO A 35 5.59 -13.64 -3.90
N ASP A 36 4.60 -12.92 -4.39
CA ASP A 36 3.80 -13.36 -5.53
C ASP A 36 4.49 -12.96 -6.83
N LEU A 37 5.15 -13.91 -7.48
CA LEU A 37 5.87 -13.69 -8.73
C LEU A 37 4.94 -13.55 -9.95
N SER A 38 3.63 -13.75 -9.79
CA SER A 38 2.64 -13.56 -10.84
C SER A 38 2.03 -12.16 -10.86
N TRP A 39 2.37 -11.33 -9.88
CA TRP A 39 1.93 -9.96 -9.74
C TRP A 39 3.11 -8.98 -9.87
N PRO A 40 3.00 -7.87 -10.63
CA PRO A 40 1.89 -7.51 -11.52
C PRO A 40 1.89 -8.34 -12.82
N LYS A 41 0.82 -8.22 -13.61
CA LYS A 41 0.80 -8.77 -14.96
C LYS A 41 1.76 -8.00 -15.88
N PRO A 42 2.19 -8.59 -17.01
CA PRO A 42 3.03 -7.90 -17.97
C PRO A 42 2.44 -6.54 -18.37
N LEU A 43 3.29 -5.52 -18.42
CA LEU A 43 2.89 -4.18 -18.80
C LEU A 43 2.40 -4.15 -20.27
N PRO A 44 1.39 -3.33 -20.60
CA PRO A 44 0.88 -3.21 -21.95
C PRO A 44 1.90 -2.53 -22.86
N ASP A 45 1.71 -2.69 -24.18
CA ASP A 45 2.41 -1.93 -25.22
C ASP A 45 3.94 -1.93 -25.12
N HIS A 46 4.52 -2.99 -24.54
CA HIS A 46 5.98 -3.07 -24.30
C HIS A 46 6.51 -1.88 -23.49
N TRP A 47 5.77 -1.44 -22.49
CA TRP A 47 6.21 -0.36 -21.62
C TRP A 47 7.48 -0.71 -20.86
N ILE A 48 8.40 0.25 -20.84
CA ILE A 48 9.66 0.18 -20.10
C ILE A 48 9.59 1.16 -18.93
N LEU A 49 9.83 0.64 -17.74
CA LEU A 49 9.89 1.44 -16.52
C LEU A 49 11.30 1.96 -16.30
N GLY A 50 11.40 3.19 -15.82
CA GLY A 50 12.60 3.66 -15.13
C GLY A 50 12.61 3.24 -13.66
N GLY A 51 13.39 3.90 -12.83
CA GLY A 51 13.42 3.66 -11.40
C GLY A 51 12.06 3.96 -10.76
N LEU A 52 11.63 3.11 -9.83
CA LEU A 52 10.42 3.36 -9.05
C LEU A 52 10.72 4.36 -7.93
N GLY A 53 9.93 5.42 -7.87
CA GLY A 53 10.02 6.45 -6.84
C GLY A 53 9.34 6.05 -5.52
N GLY A 54 8.24 5.34 -5.65
CA GLY A 54 7.41 4.89 -4.53
C GLY A 54 6.12 4.26 -5.02
N LEU A 55 5.30 3.85 -4.09
CA LEU A 55 3.96 3.32 -4.33
C LEU A 55 3.00 3.75 -3.23
N CYS A 56 1.72 3.76 -3.54
CA CYS A 56 0.63 3.90 -2.57
C CYS A 56 -0.57 3.07 -3.00
N VAL A 57 -1.45 2.79 -2.04
CA VAL A 57 -2.62 1.93 -2.23
C VAL A 57 -3.88 2.72 -1.94
N ASP A 58 -4.90 2.60 -2.78
CA ASP A 58 -6.19 3.24 -2.61
C ASP A 58 -7.15 2.41 -1.73
N ALA A 59 -8.38 2.90 -1.55
CA ALA A 59 -9.41 2.22 -0.75
C ALA A 59 -10.00 0.96 -1.43
N GLN A 60 -9.68 0.72 -2.70
CA GLN A 60 -10.09 -0.44 -3.50
C GLN A 60 -8.96 -1.48 -3.63
N ASP A 61 -7.87 -1.32 -2.88
CA ASP A 61 -6.65 -2.12 -2.95
C ASP A 61 -5.92 -2.02 -4.30
N HIS A 62 -6.15 -0.93 -5.07
CA HIS A 62 -5.34 -0.67 -6.25
C HIS A 62 -3.98 -0.11 -5.83
N VAL A 63 -2.94 -0.50 -6.53
CA VAL A 63 -1.57 -0.06 -6.29
C VAL A 63 -1.15 0.94 -7.34
N LEU A 64 -0.92 2.19 -6.94
CA LEU A 64 -0.34 3.22 -7.78
C LEU A 64 1.17 3.22 -7.61
N ILE A 65 1.92 3.09 -8.70
CA ILE A 65 3.38 3.23 -8.71
C ILE A 65 3.82 4.56 -9.34
N LEU A 66 4.92 5.10 -8.84
CA LEU A 66 5.58 6.29 -9.36
C LEU A 66 6.79 5.89 -10.20
N ASN A 67 6.68 6.01 -11.52
CA ASN A 67 7.74 5.74 -12.48
C ASN A 67 8.53 7.02 -12.75
N ARG A 68 9.81 7.04 -12.41
CA ARG A 68 10.70 8.19 -12.62
C ARG A 68 11.07 8.45 -14.06
N GLN A 69 10.82 7.49 -14.95
CA GLN A 69 11.15 7.57 -16.36
C GLN A 69 12.65 7.77 -16.66
N ASP A 70 13.52 7.49 -15.71
CA ASP A 70 14.99 7.61 -15.82
C ASP A 70 15.61 6.37 -16.48
N VAL A 71 15.18 6.08 -17.71
CA VAL A 71 15.70 4.98 -18.52
C VAL A 71 17.05 5.33 -19.18
N LEU A 72 17.88 4.32 -19.41
CA LEU A 72 19.17 4.49 -20.09
C LEU A 72 18.99 4.58 -21.61
N PRO A 73 19.91 5.26 -22.32
CA PRO A 73 19.95 5.21 -23.78
C PRO A 73 20.02 3.75 -24.29
N GLY A 74 19.19 3.40 -25.24
CA GLY A 74 19.11 2.05 -25.80
C GLY A 74 18.09 1.13 -25.12
N GLU A 75 17.66 1.41 -23.89
CA GLU A 75 16.57 0.60 -23.29
C GLU A 75 15.26 0.75 -24.06
N LEU A 76 15.02 1.92 -24.66
CA LEU A 76 13.82 2.17 -25.47
C LEU A 76 13.86 1.50 -26.86
N ASP A 77 14.96 0.85 -27.23
CA ASP A 77 15.01 0.04 -28.46
C ASP A 77 14.08 -1.18 -28.38
N ALA A 78 13.78 -1.63 -27.17
CA ALA A 78 12.91 -2.79 -26.90
C ALA A 78 11.44 -2.43 -26.62
N GLY A 79 11.10 -1.15 -26.47
CA GLY A 79 9.74 -0.74 -26.11
C GLY A 79 9.54 0.76 -26.01
N ARG A 80 8.53 1.16 -25.27
CA ARG A 80 8.15 2.57 -25.07
C ARG A 80 8.27 2.96 -23.61
N LEU A 81 8.65 4.20 -23.37
CA LEU A 81 8.66 4.74 -22.01
C LEU A 81 7.24 4.68 -21.40
N ALA A 82 7.12 4.03 -20.27
CA ALA A 82 5.88 3.95 -19.53
C ALA A 82 5.48 5.32 -18.95
N PRO A 83 4.16 5.58 -18.76
CA PRO A 83 3.70 6.80 -18.08
C PRO A 83 4.30 6.99 -16.69
N PRO A 84 4.35 8.24 -16.17
CA PRO A 84 4.88 8.52 -14.83
C PRO A 84 4.10 7.85 -13.70
N LEU A 85 2.78 7.72 -13.85
CA LEU A 85 1.91 7.07 -12.87
C LEU A 85 1.17 5.91 -13.53
N ILE A 86 1.22 4.75 -12.87
CA ILE A 86 0.58 3.53 -13.36
C ILE A 86 -0.12 2.88 -12.17
N GLU A 87 -1.39 2.57 -12.36
CA GLU A 87 -2.24 1.96 -11.35
C GLU A 87 -2.62 0.55 -11.75
N PHE A 88 -2.49 -0.37 -10.80
CA PHE A 88 -2.81 -1.78 -10.95
C PHE A 88 -3.99 -2.14 -10.05
N ASP A 89 -4.88 -2.98 -10.57
CA ASP A 89 -5.89 -3.65 -9.75
C ASP A 89 -5.26 -4.74 -8.84
N PRO A 90 -6.02 -5.29 -7.87
CA PRO A 90 -5.53 -6.40 -7.04
C PRO A 90 -5.12 -7.65 -7.84
N ALA A 91 -5.64 -7.85 -9.05
CA ALA A 91 -5.25 -8.95 -9.93
C ALA A 91 -3.96 -8.68 -10.71
N GLY A 92 -3.40 -7.46 -10.61
CA GLY A 92 -2.17 -7.02 -11.25
C GLY A 92 -2.33 -6.48 -12.67
N ASN A 93 -3.55 -6.21 -13.13
CA ASN A 93 -3.76 -5.58 -14.43
C ASN A 93 -3.58 -4.06 -14.30
N VAL A 94 -3.02 -3.43 -15.33
CA VAL A 94 -3.01 -1.97 -15.43
C VAL A 94 -4.44 -1.50 -15.70
N VAL A 95 -4.99 -0.71 -14.78
CA VAL A 95 -6.36 -0.16 -14.87
C VAL A 95 -6.38 1.32 -15.20
N HIS A 96 -5.31 2.02 -14.83
CA HIS A 96 -5.18 3.45 -15.10
C HIS A 96 -3.71 3.84 -15.26
N SER A 97 -3.46 4.88 -16.06
CA SER A 97 -2.13 5.47 -16.17
C SER A 97 -2.23 6.92 -16.62
N TRP A 98 -1.43 7.78 -16.01
CA TRP A 98 -1.48 9.21 -16.29
C TRP A 98 -0.17 9.91 -15.89
N GLY A 99 -0.16 11.21 -16.08
CA GLY A 99 0.91 12.11 -15.70
C GLY A 99 1.56 12.79 -16.91
N ASP A 100 1.59 14.13 -16.86
CA ASP A 100 2.35 14.92 -17.82
C ASP A 100 3.73 15.21 -17.21
N PRO A 101 4.85 14.74 -17.83
CA PRO A 101 6.20 15.03 -17.35
C PRO A 101 6.55 16.53 -17.28
N LYS A 102 5.75 17.40 -17.90
CA LYS A 102 5.90 18.86 -17.80
C LYS A 102 5.27 19.45 -16.55
N LEU A 103 4.30 18.73 -15.96
CA LEU A 103 3.58 19.17 -14.77
C LEU A 103 4.08 18.46 -13.50
N LEU A 104 4.51 17.22 -13.66
CA LEU A 104 5.12 16.44 -12.58
C LEU A 104 6.59 16.77 -12.44
N ASP A 105 7.08 16.84 -11.21
CA ASP A 105 8.50 17.01 -10.97
C ASP A 105 9.30 15.77 -11.41
N ALA A 106 10.53 15.99 -11.83
CA ALA A 106 11.40 14.99 -12.46
C ALA A 106 11.75 13.77 -11.58
N ARG A 107 11.66 13.89 -10.26
CA ARG A 107 12.01 12.80 -9.31
C ARG A 107 10.87 12.56 -8.35
N LEU A 108 9.85 11.85 -8.82
CA LEU A 108 8.77 11.35 -7.99
C LEU A 108 9.35 10.45 -6.88
N HIS A 109 8.90 10.64 -5.63
CA HIS A 109 9.51 9.98 -4.49
C HIS A 109 8.52 9.20 -3.62
N SER A 110 7.35 9.75 -3.34
CA SER A 110 6.32 9.10 -2.53
C SER A 110 4.93 9.60 -2.90
N CYS A 111 3.92 8.77 -2.64
CA CYS A 111 2.52 9.14 -2.81
C CYS A 111 1.67 8.68 -1.63
N HIS A 112 0.48 9.26 -1.54
CA HIS A 112 -0.55 8.90 -0.57
C HIS A 112 -1.93 9.23 -1.13
N PHE A 113 -2.88 8.31 -1.00
CA PHE A 113 -4.30 8.59 -1.24
C PHE A 113 -4.94 9.16 0.02
N ASP A 114 -5.62 10.30 -0.10
CA ASP A 114 -6.40 10.84 1.00
C ASP A 114 -7.78 10.16 1.11
N LYS A 115 -8.52 10.48 2.18
CA LYS A 115 -9.86 9.90 2.42
C LYS A 115 -10.90 10.22 1.33
N ASP A 116 -10.65 11.21 0.50
CA ASP A 116 -11.52 11.64 -0.59
C ASP A 116 -11.08 11.04 -1.93
N GLY A 117 -10.05 10.17 -1.94
CA GLY A 117 -9.50 9.50 -3.10
C GLY A 117 -8.54 10.35 -3.93
N ASN A 118 -8.12 11.52 -3.45
CA ASN A 118 -7.11 12.31 -4.15
C ASN A 118 -5.71 11.76 -3.90
N VAL A 119 -4.84 11.90 -4.87
CA VAL A 119 -3.43 11.50 -4.82
C VAL A 119 -2.55 12.69 -4.44
N TRP A 120 -1.78 12.52 -3.38
CA TRP A 120 -0.72 13.45 -3.00
C TRP A 120 0.63 12.85 -3.41
N ILE A 121 1.43 13.62 -4.13
CA ILE A 121 2.73 13.18 -4.65
C ILE A 121 3.80 14.12 -4.13
N ALA A 122 4.79 13.57 -3.46
CA ALA A 122 5.99 14.31 -3.06
C ALA A 122 7.14 14.00 -4.02
N SER A 123 7.90 15.02 -4.34
CA SER A 123 9.01 14.95 -5.30
C SER A 123 10.30 15.50 -4.72
N ALA A 124 11.41 14.99 -5.20
CA ALA A 124 12.76 15.48 -4.91
C ALA A 124 13.47 15.75 -6.26
N PRO A 125 14.35 16.75 -6.38
CA PRO A 125 14.94 17.61 -5.34
C PRO A 125 14.15 18.91 -5.05
N SER A 126 13.04 19.19 -5.75
CA SER A 126 12.29 20.45 -5.58
C SER A 126 11.65 20.60 -4.21
N GLY A 127 11.38 19.46 -3.52
CA GLY A 127 10.64 19.44 -2.27
C GLY A 127 9.15 19.77 -2.44
N MET A 128 8.63 19.71 -3.66
CA MET A 128 7.21 19.97 -3.94
C MET A 128 6.34 18.82 -3.47
N VAL A 129 5.14 19.17 -3.01
CA VAL A 129 4.02 18.25 -2.81
C VAL A 129 2.88 18.73 -3.68
N GLN A 130 2.40 17.86 -4.55
CA GLN A 130 1.33 18.16 -5.51
C GLN A 130 0.11 17.29 -5.18
N LYS A 131 -1.08 17.84 -5.34
CA LYS A 131 -2.34 17.13 -5.16
C LYS A 131 -3.06 17.02 -6.48
N TYR A 132 -3.54 15.83 -6.79
CA TYR A 132 -4.33 15.51 -7.97
C TYR A 132 -5.61 14.79 -7.55
N THR A 133 -6.65 14.90 -8.36
CA THR A 133 -7.76 13.93 -8.28
C THR A 133 -7.27 12.55 -8.71
N HIS A 134 -8.04 11.50 -8.45
CA HIS A 134 -7.65 10.13 -8.80
C HIS A 134 -7.36 9.96 -10.31
N ASP A 135 -8.06 10.69 -11.15
CA ASP A 135 -7.90 10.68 -12.61
C ASP A 135 -6.77 11.59 -13.13
N GLY A 136 -6.04 12.24 -12.25
CA GLY A 136 -4.86 13.04 -12.59
C GLY A 136 -5.14 14.50 -12.95
N SER A 137 -6.30 15.04 -12.65
CA SER A 137 -6.63 16.46 -12.85
C SER A 137 -6.41 17.35 -11.62
#